data_3d483e8dc014540b1708640fe279281e
#
_entry.id   3d483e8dc014540b1708640fe279281e
#
_cell.length_a   1.000
_cell.length_b   1.000
_cell.length_c   1.000
_cell.angle_alpha   90.00
_cell.angle_beta   90.00
_cell.angle_gamma   90.00
#
_symmetry.space_group_name_H-M   'P 1'
#
loop_
_entity.id
_entity.type
_entity.pdbx_description
1 polymer ?
#
loop_
_entity_poly.entity_id
_entity_poly.type
_entity_poly.pdbx_seq_one_letter_code
_entity_poly.pdbx_strand_id
1 'polypeptide(L)'
;PPPPPPPPPPPPLHTPPPPTHPTTMVSSSAASDVYKRQAHYRLNWTEKADGQRYSQISPYSFAPLLAELDLHLFSEGRHHHVYRLLGAHSLQIDGIDGCRFAVWAPGVKRASVVGDFNGWNGLRHPMRNRGGSGVWELFVPGLQAGDLYKFEFISHAGHPILKADPYGQSMTLRPDTASRITKPSEYDWQDQSWLDQRPHWHWINQPMSVYEVHPGSWRRRSDGSFMDFRELADQLVPYVAELGYTHIELLPVMEHPLDESWGYQVSGYFAPSARFGAPDELRYLIDRCHAMGIGVILDWVPGHFPKDDFALARFTGEPVYEHADPRRGEHRDWGTLVFDYGRREVANFLLANAVYWLEEFHIDGLRVDAVASMMYLDYSRDEGDWVPNQYGGRENLDAIEFLRHVNAVL
;
A
#
# COMPACT_ATOMS: atom_id res chain seq x y z
N PRO A 1 -51.80 28.77 34.74
CA PRO A 1 -52.42 27.52 34.33
C PRO A 1 -51.30 26.45 34.17
N PRO A 2 -51.56 25.20 34.62
CA PRO A 2 -50.60 24.11 34.44
C PRO A 2 -50.47 23.72 32.96
N PRO A 3 -49.34 23.15 32.54
CA PRO A 3 -49.16 22.71 31.14
C PRO A 3 -50.13 21.56 30.81
N PRO A 4 -50.53 21.42 29.54
CA PRO A 4 -51.44 20.34 29.12
C PRO A 4 -50.76 18.97 29.25
N PRO A 5 -51.52 17.91 29.51
CA PRO A 5 -51.00 16.56 29.63
C PRO A 5 -50.40 16.06 28.29
N PRO A 6 -49.41 15.15 28.32
CA PRO A 6 -48.82 14.60 27.11
C PRO A 6 -49.83 13.75 26.33
N PRO A 7 -49.71 13.65 25.01
CA PRO A 7 -50.59 12.83 24.18
C PRO A 7 -50.45 11.34 24.50
N PRO A 8 -51.51 10.55 24.31
CA PRO A 8 -51.46 9.11 24.58
C PRO A 8 -50.50 8.39 23.59
N PRO A 9 -49.93 7.27 24.02
CA PRO A 9 -49.02 6.50 23.14
C PRO A 9 -49.79 5.92 21.94
N PRO A 10 -49.17 5.77 20.80
CA PRO A 10 -49.80 5.17 19.63
C PRO A 10 -50.16 3.69 19.89
N PRO A 11 -51.23 3.17 19.25
CA PRO A 11 -51.61 1.78 19.41
C PRO A 11 -50.54 0.84 18.87
N PRO A 12 -50.43 -0.40 19.44
CA PRO A 12 -49.42 -1.36 18.98
C PRO A 12 -49.71 -1.77 17.52
N LEU A 13 -48.65 -1.75 16.72
CA LEU A 13 -48.64 -2.24 15.34
C LEU A 13 -48.99 -3.75 15.36
N HIS A 14 -50.12 -4.13 14.82
CA HIS A 14 -50.45 -5.52 14.50
C HIS A 14 -49.52 -5.99 13.38
N THR A 15 -48.54 -6.81 13.74
CA THR A 15 -47.79 -7.62 12.75
C THR A 15 -48.74 -8.75 12.26
N PRO A 16 -48.97 -8.87 10.95
CA PRO A 16 -49.69 -10.02 10.43
C PRO A 16 -48.86 -11.31 10.66
N PRO A 17 -49.49 -12.47 10.87
CA PRO A 17 -48.78 -13.73 11.01
C PRO A 17 -48.03 -14.04 9.71
N PRO A 18 -46.85 -14.70 9.79
CA PRO A 18 -46.09 -15.09 8.61
C PRO A 18 -46.91 -16.06 7.75
N PRO A 19 -46.84 -15.92 6.41
CA PRO A 19 -47.57 -16.85 5.52
C PRO A 19 -46.99 -18.26 5.69
N THR A 20 -47.83 -19.21 5.99
CA THR A 20 -47.52 -20.65 5.97
C THR A 20 -47.49 -21.12 4.53
N HIS A 21 -46.33 -20.97 3.89
CA HIS A 21 -46.02 -21.73 2.68
C HIS A 21 -45.13 -22.91 3.04
N PRO A 22 -45.41 -24.10 2.50
CA PRO A 22 -44.52 -25.25 2.71
C PRO A 22 -43.17 -24.95 2.12
N THR A 23 -42.16 -24.88 3.00
CA THR A 23 -40.79 -24.75 2.61
C THR A 23 -40.37 -26.06 1.92
N THR A 24 -40.41 -26.06 0.61
CA THR A 24 -39.74 -27.10 -0.15
C THR A 24 -38.25 -26.89 0.10
N MET A 25 -37.64 -27.74 0.93
CA MET A 25 -36.17 -27.80 1.03
C MET A 25 -35.64 -28.17 -0.37
N VAL A 26 -35.17 -27.17 -1.09
CA VAL A 26 -34.28 -27.43 -2.22
C VAL A 26 -32.98 -27.90 -1.61
N SER A 27 -32.69 -29.18 -1.77
CA SER A 27 -31.45 -29.79 -1.29
C SER A 27 -30.26 -28.99 -1.84
N SER A 28 -29.26 -28.75 -1.00
CA SER A 28 -28.04 -28.01 -1.30
C SER A 28 -27.20 -28.59 -2.43
N SER A 29 -27.61 -29.70 -3.05
CA SER A 29 -26.96 -30.31 -4.21
C SER A 29 -27.22 -29.57 -5.53
N ALA A 30 -28.29 -28.78 -5.66
CA ALA A 30 -28.56 -28.03 -6.89
C ALA A 30 -27.79 -26.72 -6.99
N ALA A 31 -27.32 -26.14 -5.88
CA ALA A 31 -26.51 -24.94 -5.89
C ALA A 31 -25.03 -25.20 -6.20
N SER A 32 -24.53 -26.40 -5.94
CA SER A 32 -23.14 -26.77 -6.23
C SER A 32 -22.88 -27.14 -7.70
N ASP A 33 -23.94 -27.50 -8.46
CA ASP A 33 -23.80 -27.90 -9.87
C ASP A 33 -23.82 -26.71 -10.87
N VAL A 34 -24.14 -25.51 -10.41
CA VAL A 34 -24.17 -24.32 -11.28
C VAL A 34 -22.78 -23.74 -11.51
N TYR A 35 -21.82 -24.01 -10.63
CA TYR A 35 -20.39 -23.75 -10.84
C TYR A 35 -19.67 -25.01 -11.29
N LYS A 36 -20.11 -25.63 -12.38
CA LYS A 36 -19.22 -26.53 -13.12
C LYS A 36 -17.98 -25.72 -13.47
N ARG A 37 -16.79 -26.16 -13.01
CA ARG A 37 -15.49 -25.61 -13.35
C ARG A 37 -15.49 -25.28 -14.85
N GLN A 38 -15.57 -24.01 -15.19
CA GLN A 38 -15.37 -23.61 -16.57
C GLN A 38 -13.93 -23.97 -16.86
N ALA A 39 -13.72 -24.88 -17.80
CA ALA A 39 -12.37 -25.21 -18.25
C ALA A 39 -11.72 -23.90 -18.73
N HIS A 40 -10.51 -23.63 -18.25
CA HIS A 40 -9.77 -22.47 -18.69
C HIS A 40 -9.55 -22.53 -20.19
N TYR A 41 -10.15 -21.60 -20.94
CA TYR A 41 -9.99 -21.57 -22.39
C TYR A 41 -8.67 -20.90 -22.79
N ARG A 42 -8.12 -21.36 -23.88
CA ARG A 42 -6.90 -20.82 -24.46
C ARG A 42 -7.22 -19.92 -25.66
N LEU A 43 -6.51 -18.83 -25.75
CA LEU A 43 -6.48 -17.95 -26.91
C LEU A 43 -5.32 -18.38 -27.77
N ASN A 44 -5.59 -18.64 -29.07
CA ASN A 44 -4.58 -18.94 -30.07
C ASN A 44 -4.61 -17.84 -31.13
N TRP A 45 -3.47 -17.24 -31.40
CA TRP A 45 -3.36 -16.20 -32.42
C TRP A 45 -2.06 -16.35 -33.22
N THR A 46 -2.03 -15.73 -34.37
CA THR A 46 -0.82 -15.63 -35.20
C THR A 46 -0.47 -14.16 -35.30
N GLU A 47 0.74 -13.78 -34.90
CA GLU A 47 1.21 -12.42 -35.04
C GLU A 47 1.41 -12.08 -36.52
N LYS A 48 0.87 -10.96 -36.99
CA LYS A 48 0.95 -10.58 -38.42
C LYS A 48 2.36 -10.15 -38.84
N ALA A 49 3.17 -9.67 -37.90
CA ALA A 49 4.49 -9.12 -38.19
C ALA A 49 5.51 -10.21 -38.58
N ASP A 50 5.45 -11.36 -37.93
CA ASP A 50 6.44 -12.43 -38.08
C ASP A 50 5.83 -13.81 -38.42
N GLY A 51 4.49 -13.93 -38.43
CA GLY A 51 3.78 -15.18 -38.67
C GLY A 51 3.86 -16.17 -37.50
N GLN A 52 4.40 -15.75 -36.33
CA GLN A 52 4.57 -16.64 -35.20
C GLN A 52 3.21 -16.95 -34.52
N ARG A 53 3.04 -18.22 -34.12
CA ARG A 53 1.84 -18.68 -33.43
C ARG A 53 2.03 -18.67 -31.93
N TYR A 54 1.06 -18.12 -31.23
CA TYR A 54 1.00 -18.04 -29.78
C TYR A 54 -0.22 -18.78 -29.26
N SER A 55 -0.09 -19.34 -28.04
CA SER A 55 -1.17 -19.98 -27.31
C SER A 55 -1.06 -19.64 -25.84
N GLN A 56 -2.05 -18.96 -25.29
CA GLN A 56 -2.07 -18.53 -23.90
C GLN A 56 -3.42 -18.84 -23.25
N ILE A 57 -3.41 -19.23 -21.97
CA ILE A 57 -4.64 -19.32 -21.19
C ILE A 57 -5.18 -17.91 -21.01
N SER A 58 -6.48 -17.72 -21.28
CA SER A 58 -7.09 -16.39 -21.15
C SER A 58 -7.17 -15.95 -19.70
N PRO A 59 -6.69 -14.74 -19.34
CA PRO A 59 -6.91 -14.15 -18.02
C PRO A 59 -8.39 -14.08 -17.63
N TYR A 60 -9.27 -13.96 -18.60
CA TYR A 60 -10.72 -13.81 -18.39
C TYR A 60 -11.45 -15.13 -18.14
N SER A 61 -10.76 -16.27 -18.24
CA SER A 61 -11.30 -17.57 -17.83
C SER A 61 -11.30 -17.80 -16.33
N PHE A 62 -10.60 -16.94 -15.57
CA PHE A 62 -10.58 -16.99 -14.11
C PHE A 62 -11.68 -16.10 -13.52
N ALA A 63 -12.32 -16.58 -12.45
CA ALA A 63 -13.28 -15.76 -11.70
C ALA A 63 -12.58 -14.62 -10.95
N PRO A 64 -13.31 -13.58 -10.52
CA PRO A 64 -12.79 -12.62 -9.56
C PRO A 64 -12.30 -13.31 -8.28
N LEU A 65 -11.16 -12.86 -7.74
CA LEU A 65 -10.48 -13.50 -6.62
C LEU A 65 -10.64 -12.74 -5.30
N LEU A 66 -10.85 -11.42 -5.35
CA LEU A 66 -11.06 -10.62 -4.15
C LEU A 66 -12.45 -10.88 -3.57
N ALA A 67 -12.51 -11.15 -2.27
CA ALA A 67 -13.78 -11.36 -1.59
C ALA A 67 -14.52 -10.02 -1.37
N GLU A 68 -15.85 -10.08 -1.38
CA GLU A 68 -16.69 -8.88 -1.15
C GLU A 68 -16.48 -8.29 0.25
N LEU A 69 -16.20 -9.14 1.25
CA LEU A 69 -15.88 -8.68 2.61
C LEU A 69 -14.62 -7.83 2.64
N ASP A 70 -13.56 -8.23 1.92
CA ASP A 70 -12.30 -7.49 1.87
C ASP A 70 -12.49 -6.12 1.20
N LEU A 71 -13.26 -6.08 0.10
CA LEU A 71 -13.60 -4.84 -0.58
C LEU A 71 -14.44 -3.91 0.30
N HIS A 72 -15.35 -4.47 1.09
CA HIS A 72 -16.15 -3.73 2.06
C HIS A 72 -15.27 -3.15 3.17
N LEU A 73 -14.42 -3.96 3.82
CA LEU A 73 -13.50 -3.50 4.85
C LEU A 73 -12.53 -2.42 4.34
N PHE A 74 -12.07 -2.55 3.10
CA PHE A 74 -11.24 -1.54 2.47
C PHE A 74 -11.99 -0.22 2.28
N SER A 75 -13.22 -0.26 1.77
CA SER A 75 -14.04 0.95 1.59
C SER A 75 -14.43 1.63 2.91
N GLU A 76 -14.43 0.89 4.02
CA GLU A 76 -14.61 1.45 5.36
C GLU A 76 -13.31 1.98 5.99
N GLY A 77 -12.15 1.77 5.34
CA GLY A 77 -10.84 2.15 5.90
C GLY A 77 -10.36 1.25 7.02
N ARG A 78 -10.81 0.00 7.08
CA ARG A 78 -10.59 -0.95 8.20
C ARG A 78 -9.83 -2.21 7.82
N HIS A 79 -9.28 -2.26 6.62
CA HIS A 79 -8.52 -3.41 6.13
C HIS A 79 -7.01 -3.23 6.37
N HIS A 80 -6.54 -3.50 7.59
CA HIS A 80 -5.14 -3.24 8.00
C HIS A 80 -4.11 -4.02 7.17
N HIS A 81 -4.48 -5.15 6.59
CA HIS A 81 -3.61 -5.98 5.75
C HIS A 81 -3.95 -5.86 4.26
N VAL A 82 -4.48 -4.73 3.82
CA VAL A 82 -4.89 -4.53 2.42
C VAL A 82 -3.73 -4.71 1.43
N TYR A 83 -2.49 -4.56 1.86
CA TYR A 83 -1.30 -4.84 1.06
C TYR A 83 -1.14 -6.31 0.65
N ARG A 84 -1.88 -7.24 1.28
CA ARG A 84 -1.99 -8.65 0.87
C ARG A 84 -3.05 -8.87 -0.21
N LEU A 85 -3.85 -7.84 -0.50
CA LEU A 85 -4.93 -7.87 -1.48
C LEU A 85 -4.65 -6.97 -2.68
N LEU A 86 -4.33 -5.70 -2.45
CA LEU A 86 -3.96 -4.76 -3.50
C LEU A 86 -2.48 -4.95 -3.86
N GLY A 87 -2.13 -4.60 -5.10
CA GLY A 87 -0.81 -4.84 -5.65
C GLY A 87 -0.76 -6.07 -6.55
N ALA A 88 0.45 -6.60 -6.74
CA ALA A 88 0.75 -7.78 -7.53
C ALA A 88 1.13 -8.96 -6.64
N HIS A 89 0.37 -10.06 -6.74
CA HIS A 89 0.59 -11.26 -5.91
C HIS A 89 0.72 -12.50 -6.77
N SER A 90 1.88 -13.16 -6.66
CA SER A 90 2.11 -14.46 -7.29
C SER A 90 1.21 -15.52 -6.63
N LEU A 91 0.40 -16.20 -7.42
CA LEU A 91 -0.59 -17.18 -6.96
C LEU A 91 -0.62 -18.37 -7.92
N GLN A 92 -1.08 -19.52 -7.41
CA GLN A 92 -1.47 -20.66 -8.23
C GLN A 92 -2.98 -20.86 -8.15
N ILE A 93 -3.68 -20.83 -9.26
CA ILE A 93 -5.14 -21.03 -9.37
C ILE A 93 -5.40 -22.24 -10.26
N ASP A 94 -6.10 -23.24 -9.73
CA ASP A 94 -6.42 -24.50 -10.44
C ASP A 94 -5.18 -25.18 -11.08
N GLY A 95 -4.02 -25.10 -10.39
CA GLY A 95 -2.74 -25.63 -10.86
C GLY A 95 -2.02 -24.77 -11.91
N ILE A 96 -2.50 -23.55 -12.17
CA ILE A 96 -1.92 -22.61 -13.13
C ILE A 96 -1.25 -21.47 -12.35
N ASP A 97 0.06 -21.34 -12.51
CA ASP A 97 0.83 -20.25 -11.92
C ASP A 97 0.57 -18.94 -12.67
N GLY A 98 0.59 -17.84 -11.93
CA GLY A 98 0.40 -16.50 -12.47
C GLY A 98 0.44 -15.42 -11.41
N CYS A 99 0.00 -14.23 -11.77
CA CYS A 99 -0.05 -13.09 -10.87
C CYS A 99 -1.44 -12.46 -10.85
N ARG A 100 -1.98 -12.25 -9.66
CA ARG A 100 -3.15 -11.39 -9.46
C ARG A 100 -2.69 -9.96 -9.30
N PHE A 101 -3.27 -9.07 -10.09
CA PHE A 101 -3.13 -7.62 -9.95
C PHE A 101 -4.42 -7.04 -9.41
N ALA A 102 -4.30 -6.15 -8.45
CA ALA A 102 -5.43 -5.41 -7.93
C ALA A 102 -5.02 -3.97 -7.61
N VAL A 103 -5.81 -2.99 -8.02
CA VAL A 103 -5.51 -1.57 -7.82
C VAL A 103 -6.77 -0.78 -7.51
N TRP A 104 -6.67 0.13 -6.56
CA TRP A 104 -7.73 1.10 -6.29
C TRP A 104 -7.57 2.31 -7.21
N ALA A 105 -8.48 2.43 -8.17
CA ALA A 105 -8.51 3.50 -9.15
C ALA A 105 -9.96 3.95 -9.39
N PRO A 106 -10.53 4.70 -8.43
CA PRO A 106 -11.91 5.17 -8.56
C PRO A 106 -12.04 6.16 -9.72
N GLY A 107 -13.17 6.12 -10.40
CA GLY A 107 -13.52 7.11 -11.40
C GLY A 107 -12.83 6.96 -12.76
N VAL A 108 -12.01 5.95 -13.02
CA VAL A 108 -11.45 5.73 -14.36
C VAL A 108 -12.43 4.97 -15.27
N LYS A 109 -12.34 5.19 -16.58
CA LYS A 109 -13.12 4.44 -17.58
C LYS A 109 -12.61 3.03 -17.78
N ARG A 110 -11.30 2.81 -17.66
CA ARG A 110 -10.61 1.53 -17.79
C ARG A 110 -9.34 1.55 -16.96
N ALA A 111 -9.06 0.45 -16.30
CA ALA A 111 -7.76 0.13 -15.76
C ALA A 111 -7.22 -1.11 -16.50
N SER A 112 -5.93 -1.14 -16.76
CA SER A 112 -5.25 -2.26 -17.41
C SER A 112 -3.90 -2.48 -16.74
N VAL A 113 -3.45 -3.74 -16.66
CA VAL A 113 -2.06 -4.03 -16.30
C VAL A 113 -1.23 -4.12 -17.57
N VAL A 114 -0.06 -3.47 -17.58
CA VAL A 114 0.86 -3.42 -18.71
C VAL A 114 2.28 -3.77 -18.26
N GLY A 115 3.03 -4.39 -19.15
CA GLY A 115 4.42 -4.82 -18.92
C GLY A 115 5.01 -5.42 -20.17
N ASP A 116 6.24 -5.97 -20.06
CA ASP A 116 6.90 -6.62 -21.20
C ASP A 116 6.06 -7.79 -21.76
N PHE A 117 5.37 -8.51 -20.88
CA PHE A 117 4.50 -9.65 -21.22
C PHE A 117 3.36 -9.32 -22.19
N ASN A 118 3.03 -8.06 -22.37
CA ASN A 118 1.99 -7.63 -23.33
C ASN A 118 2.43 -6.46 -24.21
N GLY A 119 3.74 -6.15 -24.24
CA GLY A 119 4.31 -5.06 -25.02
C GLY A 119 3.82 -3.70 -24.56
N TRP A 120 3.55 -3.55 -23.25
CA TRP A 120 3.08 -2.31 -22.62
C TRP A 120 1.77 -1.77 -23.22
N ASN A 121 0.92 -2.68 -23.73
CA ASN A 121 -0.32 -2.34 -24.42
C ASN A 121 -1.54 -2.59 -23.54
N GLY A 122 -2.15 -1.52 -23.03
CA GLY A 122 -3.32 -1.59 -22.15
C GLY A 122 -4.59 -2.14 -22.77
N LEU A 123 -4.63 -2.40 -24.07
CA LEU A 123 -5.75 -3.07 -24.71
C LEU A 123 -5.72 -4.60 -24.53
N ARG A 124 -4.56 -5.16 -24.13
CA ARG A 124 -4.40 -6.63 -24.02
C ARG A 124 -4.86 -7.19 -22.69
N HIS A 125 -4.72 -6.45 -21.60
CA HIS A 125 -5.07 -6.90 -20.25
C HIS A 125 -5.91 -5.86 -19.49
N PRO A 126 -7.08 -5.44 -19.99
CA PRO A 126 -8.01 -4.62 -19.22
C PRO A 126 -8.50 -5.40 -17.99
N MET A 127 -8.50 -4.73 -16.85
CA MET A 127 -8.88 -5.30 -15.57
C MET A 127 -10.40 -5.23 -15.36
N ARG A 128 -10.93 -6.06 -14.46
CA ARG A 128 -12.34 -6.06 -14.08
C ARG A 128 -12.60 -5.06 -12.97
N ASN A 129 -13.60 -4.22 -13.17
CA ASN A 129 -14.09 -3.33 -12.10
C ASN A 129 -14.87 -4.13 -11.06
N ARG A 130 -14.57 -3.90 -9.77
CA ARG A 130 -15.24 -4.53 -8.63
C ARG A 130 -16.34 -3.63 -8.04
N GLY A 131 -17.10 -2.99 -8.92
CA GLY A 131 -18.26 -2.19 -8.56
C GLY A 131 -17.93 -0.95 -7.76
N GLY A 132 -18.74 -0.68 -6.72
CA GLY A 132 -18.65 0.56 -5.93
C GLY A 132 -17.38 0.73 -5.09
N SER A 133 -16.56 -0.31 -4.95
CA SER A 133 -15.29 -0.22 -4.22
C SER A 133 -14.22 0.64 -4.92
N GLY A 134 -14.37 0.88 -6.23
CA GLY A 134 -13.35 1.52 -7.06
C GLY A 134 -12.10 0.67 -7.31
N VAL A 135 -12.11 -0.59 -6.89
CA VAL A 135 -11.02 -1.54 -7.10
C VAL A 135 -11.18 -2.23 -8.45
N TRP A 136 -10.05 -2.47 -9.10
CA TRP A 136 -9.92 -3.22 -10.34
C TRP A 136 -9.01 -4.41 -10.12
N GLU A 137 -9.35 -5.58 -10.68
CA GLU A 137 -8.54 -6.79 -10.53
C GLU A 137 -8.45 -7.59 -11.82
N LEU A 138 -7.34 -8.34 -11.97
CA LEU A 138 -7.15 -9.34 -13.02
C LEU A 138 -6.09 -10.36 -12.57
N PHE A 139 -6.36 -11.65 -12.78
CA PHE A 139 -5.33 -12.68 -12.71
C PHE A 139 -4.75 -12.92 -14.11
N VAL A 140 -3.44 -12.82 -14.25
CA VAL A 140 -2.73 -13.05 -15.52
C VAL A 140 -1.88 -14.31 -15.36
N PRO A 141 -2.22 -15.41 -16.06
CA PRO A 141 -1.48 -16.66 -15.99
C PRO A 141 -0.11 -16.54 -16.67
N GLY A 142 0.87 -17.31 -16.16
CA GLY A 142 2.19 -17.45 -16.75
C GLY A 142 3.19 -16.35 -16.39
N LEU A 143 2.78 -15.37 -15.61
CA LEU A 143 3.69 -14.35 -15.06
C LEU A 143 4.45 -14.88 -13.86
N GLN A 144 5.65 -14.37 -13.65
CA GLN A 144 6.55 -14.82 -12.59
C GLN A 144 7.23 -13.65 -11.88
N ALA A 145 7.84 -13.94 -10.75
CA ALA A 145 8.65 -12.96 -10.04
C ALA A 145 9.77 -12.42 -10.93
N GLY A 146 9.98 -11.11 -10.88
CA GLY A 146 10.92 -10.38 -11.72
C GLY A 146 10.27 -9.67 -12.89
N ASP A 147 9.09 -10.10 -13.37
CA ASP A 147 8.37 -9.43 -14.45
C ASP A 147 8.03 -7.99 -14.04
N LEU A 148 8.21 -7.07 -14.98
CA LEU A 148 7.95 -5.65 -14.78
C LEU A 148 6.54 -5.29 -15.21
N TYR A 149 5.89 -4.41 -14.44
CA TYR A 149 4.54 -3.95 -14.75
C TYR A 149 4.28 -2.52 -14.28
N LYS A 150 3.23 -1.94 -14.85
CA LYS A 150 2.53 -0.72 -14.40
C LYS A 150 1.02 -0.88 -14.59
N PHE A 151 0.27 0.08 -14.06
CA PHE A 151 -1.14 0.23 -14.40
C PHE A 151 -1.33 1.35 -15.43
N GLU A 152 -2.10 1.06 -16.49
CA GLU A 152 -2.58 2.06 -17.43
C GLU A 152 -4.05 2.35 -17.14
N PHE A 153 -4.35 3.61 -16.90
CA PHE A 153 -5.72 4.09 -16.72
C PHE A 153 -6.16 4.91 -17.92
N ILE A 154 -7.43 4.79 -18.30
CA ILE A 154 -8.09 5.75 -19.17
C ILE A 154 -8.96 6.63 -18.30
N SER A 155 -8.58 7.90 -18.17
CA SER A 155 -9.31 8.90 -17.40
C SER A 155 -10.70 9.19 -17.98
N HIS A 156 -11.55 9.88 -17.23
CA HIS A 156 -12.83 10.35 -17.75
C HIS A 156 -12.71 11.25 -19.01
N ALA A 157 -11.62 11.99 -19.12
CA ALA A 157 -11.32 12.80 -20.31
C ALA A 157 -10.85 11.96 -21.52
N GLY A 158 -10.58 10.64 -21.31
CA GLY A 158 -10.16 9.73 -22.37
C GLY A 158 -8.64 9.68 -22.58
N HIS A 159 -7.85 10.32 -21.72
CA HIS A 159 -6.39 10.31 -21.79
C HIS A 159 -5.82 9.08 -21.08
N PRO A 160 -4.80 8.40 -21.66
CA PRO A 160 -4.07 7.34 -20.99
C PRO A 160 -3.15 7.95 -19.93
N ILE A 161 -3.09 7.26 -18.77
CA ILE A 161 -2.23 7.60 -17.63
C ILE A 161 -1.50 6.33 -17.23
N LEU A 162 -0.18 6.40 -17.07
CA LEU A 162 0.65 5.27 -16.70
C LEU A 162 1.18 5.45 -15.28
N LYS A 163 0.90 4.51 -14.40
CA LYS A 163 1.22 4.58 -12.96
C LYS A 163 1.97 3.35 -12.48
N ALA A 164 2.95 3.55 -11.61
CA ALA A 164 3.49 2.48 -10.78
C ALA A 164 2.43 2.00 -9.78
N ASP A 165 2.64 0.82 -9.24
CA ASP A 165 1.72 0.23 -8.26
C ASP A 165 1.92 0.87 -6.88
N PRO A 166 0.88 1.48 -6.27
CA PRO A 166 0.95 2.03 -4.93
C PRO A 166 1.31 1.01 -3.85
N TYR A 167 0.96 -0.26 -4.06
CA TYR A 167 1.23 -1.38 -3.16
C TYR A 167 2.38 -2.27 -3.64
N GLY A 168 3.14 -1.85 -4.66
CA GLY A 168 4.28 -2.59 -5.18
C GLY A 168 5.35 -2.80 -4.12
N GLN A 169 5.73 -4.07 -3.88
CA GLN A 169 6.70 -4.45 -2.85
C GLN A 169 8.15 -4.49 -3.36
N SER A 170 8.35 -4.27 -4.64
CA SER A 170 9.64 -4.08 -5.28
C SER A 170 9.49 -3.20 -6.50
N MET A 171 10.45 -2.33 -6.73
CA MET A 171 10.46 -1.41 -7.86
C MET A 171 11.79 -1.49 -8.61
N THR A 172 11.82 -0.97 -9.83
CA THR A 172 13.05 -0.80 -10.59
C THR A 172 13.87 0.34 -10.01
N LEU A 173 15.21 0.22 -10.14
CA LEU A 173 16.11 1.32 -9.81
C LEU A 173 15.88 2.49 -10.81
N ARG A 174 15.91 3.70 -10.29
CA ARG A 174 15.87 4.91 -11.12
C ARG A 174 16.94 4.88 -12.24
N PRO A 175 16.70 5.45 -13.44
CA PRO A 175 15.55 6.29 -13.81
C PRO A 175 14.28 5.52 -14.16
N ASP A 176 14.31 4.20 -14.13
CA ASP A 176 13.13 3.38 -14.38
C ASP A 176 12.08 3.56 -13.25
N THR A 177 10.81 3.34 -13.60
CA THR A 177 9.68 3.64 -12.71
C THR A 177 8.64 2.53 -12.70
N ALA A 178 9.03 1.31 -13.07
CA ALA A 178 8.14 0.16 -13.06
C ALA A 178 8.11 -0.53 -11.70
N SER A 179 6.99 -1.12 -11.36
CA SER A 179 6.89 -2.08 -10.27
C SER A 179 7.32 -3.46 -10.77
N ARG A 180 7.81 -4.29 -9.84
CA ARG A 180 8.30 -5.65 -10.12
C ARG A 180 7.45 -6.66 -9.35
N ILE A 181 7.03 -7.73 -10.01
CA ILE A 181 6.34 -8.85 -9.35
C ILE A 181 7.32 -9.50 -8.37
N THR A 182 6.88 -9.69 -7.12
CA THR A 182 7.65 -10.39 -6.08
C THR A 182 7.05 -11.78 -5.83
N LYS A 183 7.89 -12.69 -5.34
CA LYS A 183 7.40 -13.88 -4.63
C LYS A 183 7.04 -13.49 -3.19
N PRO A 184 6.19 -14.25 -2.51
CA PRO A 184 6.16 -14.24 -1.06
C PRO A 184 7.58 -14.43 -0.52
N SER A 185 7.95 -13.70 0.53
CA SER A 185 9.28 -13.85 1.13
C SER A 185 9.46 -15.26 1.68
N GLU A 186 10.60 -15.85 1.36
CA GLU A 186 11.06 -17.13 1.92
C GLU A 186 12.20 -16.88 2.93
N TYR A 187 12.35 -15.62 3.41
CA TYR A 187 13.38 -15.26 4.38
C TYR A 187 13.13 -15.99 5.71
N ASP A 188 14.14 -16.71 6.17
CA ASP A 188 14.12 -17.48 7.41
C ASP A 188 14.66 -16.62 8.56
N TRP A 189 13.75 -15.96 9.27
CA TRP A 189 14.05 -15.09 10.39
C TRP A 189 14.67 -15.84 11.56
N GLN A 190 15.73 -15.28 12.15
CA GLN A 190 16.40 -15.84 13.31
C GLN A 190 16.14 -15.01 14.60
N ASP A 191 15.25 -14.06 14.55
CA ASP A 191 14.99 -13.06 15.58
C ASP A 191 13.83 -13.42 16.55
N GLN A 192 13.34 -14.66 16.55
CA GLN A 192 12.20 -15.08 17.39
C GLN A 192 12.40 -14.72 18.86
N SER A 193 13.62 -14.88 19.40
CA SER A 193 13.91 -14.53 20.80
C SER A 193 13.78 -13.03 21.09
N TRP A 194 14.07 -12.17 20.09
CA TRP A 194 13.87 -10.73 20.17
C TRP A 194 12.39 -10.39 20.19
N LEU A 195 11.62 -10.96 19.27
CA LEU A 195 10.18 -10.75 19.17
C LEU A 195 9.45 -11.21 20.43
N ASP A 196 9.85 -12.33 21.05
CA ASP A 196 9.27 -12.84 22.29
C ASP A 196 9.55 -11.91 23.48
N GLN A 197 10.69 -11.23 23.50
CA GLN A 197 11.07 -10.31 24.56
C GLN A 197 10.47 -8.91 24.39
N ARG A 198 10.28 -8.46 23.15
CA ARG A 198 9.81 -7.11 22.83
C ARG A 198 8.55 -6.68 23.57
N PRO A 199 7.47 -7.48 23.71
CA PRO A 199 6.27 -7.10 24.46
C PRO A 199 6.49 -6.93 25.96
N HIS A 200 7.58 -7.51 26.50
CA HIS A 200 7.91 -7.45 27.92
C HIS A 200 8.87 -6.30 28.28
N TRP A 201 9.34 -5.57 27.29
CA TRP A 201 10.20 -4.42 27.50
C TRP A 201 9.40 -3.24 28.02
N HIS A 202 9.73 -2.82 29.24
CA HIS A 202 9.22 -1.55 29.77
C HIS A 202 10.07 -0.39 29.24
N TRP A 203 10.01 -0.17 27.90
CA TRP A 203 10.86 0.78 27.18
C TRP A 203 10.86 2.20 27.79
N ILE A 204 9.73 2.66 28.43
CA ILE A 204 9.64 3.94 29.13
C ILE A 204 10.63 4.01 30.30
N ASN A 205 10.97 2.89 30.92
CA ASN A 205 11.85 2.78 32.08
C ASN A 205 13.26 2.27 31.75
N GLN A 206 13.57 2.08 30.46
CA GLN A 206 14.88 1.65 30.00
C GLN A 206 15.62 2.81 29.33
N PRO A 207 16.95 2.92 29.49
CA PRO A 207 17.72 3.88 28.74
C PRO A 207 17.65 3.54 27.24
N MET A 208 17.37 4.54 26.43
CA MET A 208 17.34 4.44 24.97
C MET A 208 18.37 5.41 24.38
N SER A 209 19.21 4.89 23.50
CA SER A 209 20.09 5.70 22.66
C SER A 209 19.95 5.28 21.21
N VAL A 210 19.70 6.22 20.31
CA VAL A 210 19.38 5.99 18.93
C VAL A 210 20.51 6.48 18.04
N TYR A 211 21.00 5.64 17.14
CA TYR A 211 21.92 5.99 16.07
C TYR A 211 21.13 6.23 14.79
N GLU A 212 20.89 7.49 14.46
CA GLU A 212 20.23 7.92 13.25
C GLU A 212 21.18 7.82 12.06
N VAL A 213 20.76 7.19 10.97
CA VAL A 213 21.64 6.92 9.83
C VAL A 213 20.90 6.96 8.50
N HIS A 214 21.46 7.70 7.53
CA HIS A 214 21.07 7.61 6.12
C HIS A 214 21.93 6.53 5.43
N PRO A 215 21.35 5.39 4.99
CA PRO A 215 22.10 4.28 4.41
C PRO A 215 22.99 4.68 3.23
N GLY A 216 22.50 5.60 2.39
CA GLY A 216 23.20 6.03 1.19
C GLY A 216 24.37 6.99 1.40
N SER A 217 24.54 7.57 2.59
CA SER A 217 25.62 8.53 2.88
C SER A 217 26.52 8.12 4.05
N TRP A 218 26.13 7.12 4.84
CA TRP A 218 26.95 6.66 5.97
C TRP A 218 28.34 6.19 5.54
N ARG A 219 28.40 5.28 4.58
CA ARG A 219 29.63 4.87 3.87
C ARG A 219 29.29 4.53 2.42
N ARG A 220 30.32 4.61 1.57
CA ARG A 220 30.24 4.22 0.16
C ARG A 220 31.28 3.18 -0.15
N ARG A 221 31.08 2.38 -1.20
CA ARG A 221 32.12 1.52 -1.77
C ARG A 221 33.24 2.37 -2.36
N SER A 222 34.37 1.77 -2.61
CA SER A 222 35.56 2.47 -3.14
C SER A 222 35.35 3.12 -4.51
N ASP A 223 34.38 2.61 -5.28
CA ASP A 223 33.97 3.16 -6.57
C ASP A 223 32.92 4.28 -6.46
N GLY A 224 32.52 4.64 -5.23
CA GLY A 224 31.51 5.66 -4.95
C GLY A 224 30.06 5.15 -5.00
N SER A 225 29.82 3.88 -5.32
CA SER A 225 28.48 3.30 -5.32
C SER A 225 27.93 3.11 -3.90
N PHE A 226 26.61 2.93 -3.79
CA PHE A 226 25.95 2.62 -2.52
C PHE A 226 26.37 1.24 -2.01
N MET A 227 26.46 1.10 -0.70
CA MET A 227 26.49 -0.20 -0.03
C MET A 227 25.08 -0.80 -0.10
N ASP A 228 25.01 -2.11 -0.28
CA ASP A 228 23.74 -2.82 -0.15
C ASP A 228 23.40 -3.12 1.33
N PHE A 229 22.19 -3.61 1.58
CA PHE A 229 21.72 -3.90 2.93
C PHE A 229 22.57 -4.97 3.64
N ARG A 230 23.17 -5.92 2.91
CA ARG A 230 24.05 -6.93 3.49
C ARG A 230 25.38 -6.32 3.94
N GLU A 231 25.98 -5.49 3.11
CA GLU A 231 27.21 -4.77 3.47
C GLU A 231 26.98 -3.80 4.64
N LEU A 232 25.80 -3.16 4.68
CA LEU A 232 25.39 -2.33 5.83
C LEU A 232 25.26 -3.20 7.08
N ALA A 233 24.63 -4.37 7.00
CA ALA A 233 24.52 -5.29 8.13
C ALA A 233 25.90 -5.69 8.68
N ASP A 234 26.85 -5.98 7.80
CA ASP A 234 28.19 -6.44 8.19
C ASP A 234 29.06 -5.32 8.78
N GLN A 235 28.82 -4.06 8.43
CA GLN A 235 29.66 -2.94 8.84
C GLN A 235 28.99 -2.00 9.85
N LEU A 236 27.72 -1.63 9.61
CA LEU A 236 27.00 -0.69 10.45
C LEU A 236 26.59 -1.31 11.79
N VAL A 237 26.05 -2.54 11.77
CA VAL A 237 25.52 -3.16 12.99
C VAL A 237 26.60 -3.38 14.04
N PRO A 238 27.77 -3.98 13.74
CA PRO A 238 28.87 -4.09 14.72
C PRO A 238 29.39 -2.72 15.19
N TYR A 239 29.47 -1.74 14.30
CA TYR A 239 29.91 -0.40 14.65
C TYR A 239 29.00 0.27 15.68
N VAL A 240 27.68 0.19 15.48
CA VAL A 240 26.68 0.77 16.38
C VAL A 240 26.67 0.03 17.73
N ALA A 241 26.81 -1.30 17.70
CA ALA A 241 26.91 -2.13 18.90
C ALA A 241 28.15 -1.77 19.75
N GLU A 242 29.33 -1.60 19.10
CA GLU A 242 30.57 -1.23 19.77
C GLU A 242 30.46 0.15 20.43
N LEU A 243 29.72 1.09 19.85
CA LEU A 243 29.46 2.40 20.41
C LEU A 243 28.42 2.37 21.55
N GLY A 244 27.75 1.25 21.78
CA GLY A 244 26.79 1.09 22.88
C GLY A 244 25.41 1.69 22.62
N TYR A 245 25.02 1.93 21.38
CA TYR A 245 23.66 2.33 21.04
C TYR A 245 22.69 1.16 21.18
N THR A 246 21.46 1.48 21.54
CA THR A 246 20.37 0.50 21.72
C THR A 246 19.53 0.33 20.48
N HIS A 247 19.46 1.35 19.62
CA HIS A 247 18.64 1.34 18.40
C HIS A 247 19.40 1.99 17.23
N ILE A 248 19.04 1.55 16.04
CA ILE A 248 19.35 2.25 14.78
C ILE A 248 18.03 2.86 14.27
N GLU A 249 18.04 4.15 13.93
CA GLU A 249 16.97 4.78 13.16
C GLU A 249 17.44 4.91 11.72
N LEU A 250 16.79 4.17 10.82
CA LEU A 250 17.03 4.27 9.38
C LEU A 250 16.23 5.45 8.82
N LEU A 251 16.91 6.47 8.28
CA LEU A 251 16.25 7.46 7.43
C LEU A 251 15.48 6.73 6.33
N PRO A 252 14.46 7.36 5.70
CA PRO A 252 13.49 6.64 4.88
C PRO A 252 14.13 5.69 3.87
N VAL A 253 13.91 4.39 4.02
CA VAL A 253 14.40 3.34 3.12
C VAL A 253 13.37 2.94 2.07
N MET A 254 12.19 3.54 2.08
CA MET A 254 11.17 3.35 1.05
C MET A 254 11.65 3.88 -0.31
N GLU A 255 11.13 3.30 -1.40
CA GLU A 255 11.56 3.69 -2.74
C GLU A 255 11.19 5.15 -3.06
N HIS A 256 12.14 5.87 -3.66
CA HIS A 256 12.02 7.29 -3.97
C HIS A 256 12.83 7.65 -5.25
N PRO A 257 12.40 8.63 -6.06
CA PRO A 257 13.07 8.94 -7.33
C PRO A 257 14.35 9.76 -7.17
N LEU A 258 14.42 10.61 -6.14
CA LEU A 258 15.47 11.63 -5.98
C LEU A 258 16.41 11.29 -4.83
N ASP A 259 17.70 11.05 -5.11
CA ASP A 259 18.70 10.71 -4.08
C ASP A 259 18.88 11.83 -3.05
N GLU A 260 18.85 13.08 -3.50
CA GLU A 260 19.03 14.27 -2.68
C GLU A 260 17.89 14.49 -1.70
N SER A 261 16.76 13.80 -1.87
CA SER A 261 15.66 13.84 -0.91
C SER A 261 15.91 13.00 0.35
N TRP A 262 17.00 12.18 0.36
CA TRP A 262 17.30 11.22 1.43
C TRP A 262 16.17 10.24 1.74
N GLY A 263 15.26 10.04 0.79
CA GLY A 263 14.09 9.20 0.96
C GLY A 263 12.82 9.91 1.44
N TYR A 264 12.86 11.21 1.74
CA TYR A 264 11.68 11.95 2.21
C TYR A 264 10.65 12.26 1.10
N GLN A 265 10.95 11.95 -0.16
CA GLN A 265 10.00 12.05 -1.28
C GLN A 265 9.60 10.66 -1.77
N VAL A 266 8.85 9.94 -0.97
CA VAL A 266 8.49 8.53 -1.19
C VAL A 266 7.57 8.37 -2.40
N SER A 267 7.94 7.49 -3.33
CA SER A 267 7.12 7.08 -4.48
C SER A 267 6.64 5.63 -4.40
N GLY A 268 7.31 4.77 -3.61
CA GLY A 268 6.97 3.36 -3.42
C GLY A 268 6.90 2.99 -1.94
N TYR A 269 5.74 3.20 -1.33
CA TYR A 269 5.54 3.07 0.13
C TYR A 269 5.77 1.66 0.68
N PHE A 270 5.52 0.62 -0.12
CA PHE A 270 5.65 -0.78 0.28
C PHE A 270 6.93 -1.45 -0.27
N ALA A 271 7.80 -0.71 -0.93
CA ALA A 271 9.05 -1.22 -1.49
C ALA A 271 10.25 -0.66 -0.76
N PRO A 272 11.16 -1.49 -0.23
CA PRO A 272 12.50 -1.03 0.08
C PRO A 272 13.18 -0.48 -1.16
N SER A 273 13.99 0.58 -1.01
CA SER A 273 14.65 1.22 -2.14
C SER A 273 15.61 0.26 -2.84
N ALA A 274 15.42 0.10 -4.14
CA ALA A 274 16.26 -0.72 -5.01
C ALA A 274 17.73 -0.26 -5.05
N ARG A 275 18.05 0.92 -4.51
CA ARG A 275 19.43 1.42 -4.33
C ARG A 275 20.27 0.54 -3.44
N PHE A 276 19.63 -0.06 -2.44
CA PHE A 276 20.29 -0.79 -1.37
C PHE A 276 20.07 -2.30 -1.47
N GLY A 277 19.35 -2.78 -2.50
CA GLY A 277 19.17 -4.20 -2.75
C GLY A 277 17.72 -4.69 -2.72
N ALA A 278 17.56 -6.00 -2.56
CA ALA A 278 16.26 -6.67 -2.56
C ALA A 278 15.58 -6.59 -1.17
N PRO A 279 14.23 -6.76 -1.10
CA PRO A 279 13.51 -6.75 0.18
C PRO A 279 14.07 -7.73 1.23
N ASP A 280 14.48 -8.94 0.84
CA ASP A 280 15.04 -9.93 1.78
C ASP A 280 16.42 -9.52 2.32
N GLU A 281 17.13 -8.63 1.64
CA GLU A 281 18.39 -8.09 2.14
C GLU A 281 18.16 -7.04 3.25
N LEU A 282 17.08 -6.29 3.18
CA LEU A 282 16.66 -5.44 4.31
C LEU A 282 16.21 -6.29 5.51
N ARG A 283 15.50 -7.39 5.27
CA ARG A 283 15.17 -8.36 6.34
C ARG A 283 16.45 -8.89 7.02
N TYR A 284 17.44 -9.23 6.23
CA TYR A 284 18.75 -9.64 6.76
C TYR A 284 19.41 -8.57 7.64
N LEU A 285 19.41 -7.30 7.22
CA LEU A 285 19.94 -6.20 8.03
C LEU A 285 19.23 -6.11 9.39
N ILE A 286 17.90 -6.18 9.40
CA ILE A 286 17.08 -6.06 10.61
C ILE A 286 17.34 -7.28 11.53
N ASP A 287 17.34 -8.49 10.99
CA ASP A 287 17.63 -9.72 11.71
C ASP A 287 19.03 -9.67 12.38
N ARG A 288 20.01 -9.12 11.67
CA ARG A 288 21.36 -8.89 12.23
C ARG A 288 21.37 -7.86 13.36
N CYS A 289 20.55 -6.81 13.28
CA CYS A 289 20.37 -5.85 14.39
C CYS A 289 19.81 -6.56 15.62
N HIS A 290 18.74 -7.31 15.47
CA HIS A 290 18.08 -8.06 16.55
C HIS A 290 19.02 -9.10 17.18
N ALA A 291 19.80 -9.82 16.37
CA ALA A 291 20.81 -10.77 16.85
C ALA A 291 21.90 -10.12 17.72
N MET A 292 22.15 -8.83 17.55
CA MET A 292 23.10 -8.05 18.35
C MET A 292 22.43 -7.21 19.47
N GLY A 293 21.15 -7.42 19.71
CA GLY A 293 20.40 -6.70 20.75
C GLY A 293 20.10 -5.23 20.42
N ILE A 294 20.04 -4.90 19.12
CA ILE A 294 19.77 -3.54 18.62
C ILE A 294 18.39 -3.52 17.97
N GLY A 295 17.51 -2.63 18.45
CA GLY A 295 16.22 -2.37 17.83
C GLY A 295 16.34 -1.51 16.57
N VAL A 296 15.36 -1.61 15.68
CA VAL A 296 15.33 -0.85 14.42
C VAL A 296 14.11 0.04 14.35
N ILE A 297 14.33 1.34 14.21
CA ILE A 297 13.30 2.35 14.00
C ILE A 297 13.35 2.76 12.53
N LEU A 298 12.18 2.85 11.90
CA LEU A 298 12.06 3.34 10.54
C LEU A 298 11.53 4.77 10.55
N ASP A 299 12.23 5.67 9.86
CA ASP A 299 11.71 7.00 9.56
C ASP A 299 10.60 6.88 8.51
N TRP A 300 9.37 7.15 8.93
CA TRP A 300 8.15 6.96 8.16
C TRP A 300 7.57 8.31 7.73
N VAL A 301 7.24 8.44 6.45
CA VAL A 301 6.83 9.70 5.81
C VAL A 301 5.35 9.66 5.40
N PRO A 302 4.38 9.68 6.33
CA PRO A 302 2.96 9.68 6.00
C PRO A 302 2.40 11.07 5.72
N GLY A 303 3.23 12.13 5.81
CA GLY A 303 2.79 13.52 5.70
C GLY A 303 2.57 13.97 4.26
N HIS A 304 3.40 13.52 3.35
CA HIS A 304 3.42 14.05 1.98
C HIS A 304 4.08 13.07 1.00
N PHE A 305 3.96 13.36 -0.31
CA PHE A 305 4.58 12.61 -1.38
C PHE A 305 4.92 13.52 -2.57
N PRO A 306 5.87 13.13 -3.46
CA PRO A 306 6.30 13.95 -4.59
C PRO A 306 5.23 14.04 -5.68
N LYS A 307 5.39 15.03 -6.56
CA LYS A 307 4.49 15.29 -7.69
C LYS A 307 4.81 14.47 -8.94
N ASP A 308 5.66 13.47 -8.83
CA ASP A 308 6.08 12.62 -9.95
C ASP A 308 4.89 11.91 -10.59
N ASP A 309 4.72 12.10 -11.89
CA ASP A 309 3.56 11.64 -12.66
C ASP A 309 3.38 10.11 -12.65
N PHE A 310 4.46 9.36 -12.48
CA PHE A 310 4.39 7.90 -12.44
C PHE A 310 3.91 7.34 -11.10
N ALA A 311 3.92 8.14 -10.02
CA ALA A 311 3.59 7.75 -8.66
C ALA A 311 2.15 8.16 -8.27
N LEU A 312 1.94 8.54 -6.99
CA LEU A 312 0.60 8.78 -6.43
C LEU A 312 -0.08 10.05 -6.92
N ALA A 313 0.69 11.08 -7.33
CA ALA A 313 0.15 12.39 -7.72
C ALA A 313 -0.90 12.25 -8.82
N ARG A 314 -2.10 12.79 -8.61
CA ARG A 314 -3.25 12.70 -9.54
C ARG A 314 -3.41 11.30 -10.11
N PHE A 315 -3.51 10.31 -9.23
CA PHE A 315 -3.33 8.90 -9.56
C PHE A 315 -4.23 8.42 -10.70
N THR A 316 -5.46 8.91 -10.78
CA THR A 316 -6.42 8.58 -11.87
C THR A 316 -6.59 9.72 -12.88
N GLY A 317 -5.70 10.72 -12.84
CA GLY A 317 -5.85 12.00 -13.53
C GLY A 317 -6.52 13.05 -12.68
N GLU A 318 -7.12 12.65 -11.58
CA GLU A 318 -7.75 13.49 -10.56
C GLU A 318 -7.08 13.25 -9.19
N PRO A 319 -7.23 14.16 -8.22
CA PRO A 319 -6.77 13.96 -6.86
C PRO A 319 -7.44 12.74 -6.22
N VAL A 320 -6.65 11.73 -5.86
CA VAL A 320 -7.12 10.48 -5.23
C VAL A 320 -6.49 10.30 -3.86
N TYR A 321 -5.17 10.40 -3.78
CA TYR A 321 -4.42 10.30 -2.53
C TYR A 321 -4.25 11.65 -1.85
N GLU A 322 -4.16 12.72 -2.62
CA GLU A 322 -4.05 14.09 -2.15
C GLU A 322 -5.41 14.78 -2.01
N HIS A 323 -5.45 15.83 -1.19
CA HIS A 323 -6.61 16.69 -1.08
C HIS A 323 -6.77 17.55 -2.34
N ALA A 324 -8.01 17.67 -2.86
CA ALA A 324 -8.27 18.37 -4.11
C ALA A 324 -8.02 19.89 -4.05
N ASP A 325 -8.26 20.52 -2.89
CA ASP A 325 -7.94 21.95 -2.69
C ASP A 325 -6.44 22.13 -2.41
N PRO A 326 -5.67 22.80 -3.26
CA PRO A 326 -4.23 22.98 -3.07
C PRO A 326 -3.86 23.74 -1.79
N ARG A 327 -4.80 24.50 -1.21
CA ARG A 327 -4.60 25.14 0.10
C ARG A 327 -4.59 24.15 1.25
N ARG A 328 -4.99 22.90 1.03
CA ARG A 328 -4.90 21.77 1.96
C ARG A 328 -4.00 20.65 1.43
N GLY A 329 -3.94 20.49 0.11
CA GLY A 329 -3.34 19.35 -0.58
C GLY A 329 -1.90 19.58 -1.08
N GLU A 330 -1.27 20.71 -0.82
CA GLU A 330 0.08 21.00 -1.32
C GLU A 330 0.96 21.70 -0.27
N HIS A 331 2.19 21.21 -0.10
CA HIS A 331 3.28 21.95 0.56
C HIS A 331 4.09 22.72 -0.50
N ARG A 332 3.92 24.03 -0.56
CA ARG A 332 4.54 24.87 -1.60
C ARG A 332 6.05 24.98 -1.46
N ASP A 333 6.54 25.04 -0.23
CA ASP A 333 7.96 25.12 0.11
C ASP A 333 8.74 23.85 -0.20
N TRP A 334 8.10 22.68 -0.08
CA TRP A 334 8.71 21.38 -0.41
C TRP A 334 8.37 20.90 -1.83
N GLY A 335 7.40 21.52 -2.50
CA GLY A 335 6.91 21.09 -3.81
C GLY A 335 6.19 19.75 -3.80
N THR A 336 5.67 19.32 -2.66
CA THR A 336 5.03 18.01 -2.44
C THR A 336 3.52 18.13 -2.28
N LEU A 337 2.82 17.01 -2.41
CA LEU A 337 1.38 16.88 -2.15
C LEU A 337 1.13 16.32 -0.75
N VAL A 338 0.01 16.72 -0.14
CA VAL A 338 -0.42 16.29 1.20
C VAL A 338 -1.52 15.25 1.06
N PHE A 339 -1.42 14.16 1.81
CA PHE A 339 -2.44 13.12 1.84
C PHE A 339 -3.80 13.64 2.35
N ASP A 340 -4.87 13.14 1.74
CA ASP A 340 -6.25 13.37 2.21
C ASP A 340 -6.61 12.37 3.31
N TYR A 341 -6.25 12.67 4.55
CA TYR A 341 -6.50 11.79 5.71
C TYR A 341 -7.98 11.58 6.00
N GLY A 342 -8.85 12.48 5.51
CA GLY A 342 -10.31 12.35 5.62
C GLY A 342 -10.90 11.29 4.68
N ARG A 343 -10.14 10.87 3.66
CA ARG A 343 -10.54 9.78 2.77
C ARG A 343 -10.16 8.44 3.38
N ARG A 344 -11.16 7.61 3.65
CA ARG A 344 -10.99 6.33 4.38
C ARG A 344 -9.97 5.39 3.73
N GLU A 345 -10.01 5.28 2.41
CA GLU A 345 -9.09 4.43 1.65
C GLU A 345 -7.64 4.95 1.72
N VAL A 346 -7.43 6.27 1.81
CA VAL A 346 -6.11 6.89 1.97
C VAL A 346 -5.59 6.68 3.40
N ALA A 347 -6.42 6.91 4.41
CA ALA A 347 -6.07 6.60 5.80
C ALA A 347 -5.73 5.10 5.96
N ASN A 348 -6.52 4.21 5.31
CA ASN A 348 -6.25 2.77 5.29
C ASN A 348 -4.94 2.41 4.58
N PHE A 349 -4.60 3.07 3.46
CA PHE A 349 -3.33 2.90 2.75
C PHE A 349 -2.15 3.19 3.68
N LEU A 350 -2.18 4.32 4.37
CA LEU A 350 -1.10 4.73 5.28
C LEU A 350 -1.02 3.82 6.52
N LEU A 351 -2.16 3.48 7.14
CA LEU A 351 -2.19 2.56 8.28
C LEU A 351 -1.66 1.19 7.90
N ALA A 352 -2.12 0.64 6.78
CA ALA A 352 -1.65 -0.66 6.28
C ALA A 352 -0.15 -0.62 5.93
N ASN A 353 0.36 0.53 5.51
CA ASN A 353 1.79 0.72 5.28
C ASN A 353 2.59 0.67 6.59
N ALA A 354 2.12 1.30 7.65
CA ALA A 354 2.74 1.19 8.97
C ALA A 354 2.76 -0.27 9.47
N VAL A 355 1.60 -0.96 9.40
CA VAL A 355 1.48 -2.38 9.77
C VAL A 355 2.42 -3.26 8.94
N TYR A 356 2.53 -3.00 7.63
CA TYR A 356 3.42 -3.74 6.74
C TYR A 356 4.89 -3.68 7.19
N TRP A 357 5.41 -2.52 7.53
CA TRP A 357 6.79 -2.39 7.98
C TRP A 357 7.03 -3.09 9.32
N LEU A 358 6.07 -3.03 10.24
CA LEU A 358 6.17 -3.68 11.55
C LEU A 358 6.05 -5.20 11.45
N GLU A 359 5.14 -5.72 10.63
CA GLU A 359 4.86 -7.16 10.54
C GLU A 359 5.77 -7.90 9.54
N GLU A 360 5.97 -7.33 8.33
CA GLU A 360 6.70 -8.02 7.27
C GLU A 360 8.21 -7.80 7.34
N PHE A 361 8.66 -6.75 8.07
CA PHE A 361 10.06 -6.43 8.27
C PHE A 361 10.50 -6.42 9.73
N HIS A 362 9.64 -6.76 10.66
CA HIS A 362 9.92 -6.80 12.10
C HIS A 362 10.48 -5.49 12.68
N ILE A 363 10.21 -4.34 12.07
CA ILE A 363 10.61 -3.03 12.58
C ILE A 363 10.06 -2.84 14.00
N ASP A 364 10.84 -2.28 14.91
CA ASP A 364 10.48 -2.12 16.33
C ASP A 364 9.73 -0.84 16.62
N GLY A 365 9.86 0.16 15.76
CA GLY A 365 9.19 1.44 15.93
C GLY A 365 9.21 2.28 14.66
N LEU A 366 8.32 3.27 14.64
CA LEU A 366 8.23 4.24 13.55
C LEU A 366 8.52 5.64 14.10
N ARG A 367 9.43 6.36 13.49
CA ARG A 367 9.56 7.80 13.66
C ARG A 367 8.72 8.47 12.57
N VAL A 368 7.77 9.29 12.97
CA VAL A 368 6.87 9.96 12.03
C VAL A 368 7.47 11.30 11.62
N ASP A 369 7.81 11.42 10.33
CA ASP A 369 8.37 12.66 9.79
C ASP A 369 7.34 13.79 9.74
N ALA A 370 7.82 15.02 9.99
CA ALA A 370 7.11 16.28 9.76
C ALA A 370 5.70 16.36 10.36
N VAL A 371 5.46 15.80 11.56
CA VAL A 371 4.14 15.72 12.19
C VAL A 371 3.44 17.09 12.30
N ALA A 372 4.19 18.17 12.56
CA ALA A 372 3.60 19.51 12.63
C ALA A 372 2.94 19.93 11.30
N SER A 373 3.51 19.54 10.16
CA SER A 373 2.92 19.81 8.84
C SER A 373 1.64 19.03 8.58
N MET A 374 1.49 17.87 9.23
CA MET A 374 0.26 17.09 9.17
C MET A 374 -0.83 17.70 10.03
N MET A 375 -0.47 18.12 11.26
CA MET A 375 -1.42 18.55 12.30
C MET A 375 -1.96 19.94 12.11
N TYR A 376 -1.26 20.83 11.37
CA TYR A 376 -1.63 22.24 11.26
C TYR A 376 -1.84 22.64 9.79
N LEU A 377 -3.07 23.12 9.49
CA LEU A 377 -3.49 23.54 8.16
C LEU A 377 -2.79 24.83 7.67
N ASP A 378 -2.28 25.63 8.59
CA ASP A 378 -1.54 26.87 8.34
C ASP A 378 -0.02 26.67 8.29
N TYR A 379 0.46 25.43 8.39
CA TYR A 379 1.90 25.16 8.37
C TYR A 379 2.57 25.67 7.08
N SER A 380 3.60 26.53 7.25
CA SER A 380 4.34 27.17 6.13
C SER A 380 3.43 27.89 5.13
N ARG A 381 2.36 28.55 5.59
CA ARG A 381 1.40 29.28 4.74
C ARG A 381 1.17 30.68 5.28
N ASP A 382 0.99 31.61 4.35
CA ASP A 382 0.62 32.98 4.68
C ASP A 382 -0.88 33.09 5.03
N GLU A 383 -1.25 34.19 5.65
CA GLU A 383 -2.66 34.51 5.95
C GLU A 383 -3.48 34.55 4.64
N GLY A 384 -4.56 33.77 4.60
CA GLY A 384 -5.43 33.63 3.41
C GLY A 384 -5.02 32.49 2.45
N ASP A 385 -3.84 31.90 2.60
CA ASP A 385 -3.34 30.79 1.77
C ASP A 385 -3.69 29.38 2.32
N TRP A 386 -4.47 29.32 3.36
CA TRP A 386 -4.94 28.08 3.96
C TRP A 386 -6.45 28.10 4.27
N VAL A 387 -7.04 26.96 4.49
CA VAL A 387 -8.46 26.80 4.80
C VAL A 387 -8.61 26.29 6.21
N PRO A 388 -9.29 27.02 7.12
CA PRO A 388 -9.51 26.56 8.47
C PRO A 388 -10.37 25.30 8.51
N ASN A 389 -10.30 24.58 9.64
CA ASN A 389 -11.17 23.45 9.90
C ASN A 389 -12.63 23.88 10.10
N GLN A 390 -13.54 22.93 10.24
CA GLN A 390 -14.98 23.19 10.39
C GLN A 390 -15.37 24.04 11.61
N TYR A 391 -14.45 24.24 12.56
CA TYR A 391 -14.64 25.06 13.76
C TYR A 391 -13.92 26.41 13.66
N GLY A 392 -13.27 26.71 12.52
CA GLY A 392 -12.50 27.94 12.30
C GLY A 392 -11.06 27.87 12.82
N GLY A 393 -10.61 26.74 13.34
CA GLY A 393 -9.27 26.54 13.86
C GLY A 393 -8.27 26.07 12.79
N ARG A 394 -6.99 26.06 13.16
CA ARG A 394 -5.88 25.67 12.29
C ARG A 394 -5.54 24.18 12.35
N GLU A 395 -6.09 23.45 13.31
CA GLU A 395 -5.83 22.04 13.51
C GLU A 395 -6.41 21.22 12.34
N ASN A 396 -5.61 20.34 11.75
CA ASN A 396 -6.07 19.34 10.78
C ASN A 396 -6.69 18.15 11.53
N LEU A 397 -7.99 18.21 11.74
CA LEU A 397 -8.71 17.22 12.55
C LEU A 397 -8.63 15.82 11.96
N ASP A 398 -8.63 15.70 10.63
CA ASP A 398 -8.52 14.43 9.93
C ASP A 398 -7.16 13.76 10.17
N ALA A 399 -6.07 14.54 10.11
CA ALA A 399 -4.73 14.04 10.42
C ALA A 399 -4.55 13.67 11.89
N ILE A 400 -5.12 14.45 12.81
CA ILE A 400 -5.09 14.17 14.25
C ILE A 400 -5.82 12.85 14.55
N GLU A 401 -6.99 12.65 13.96
CA GLU A 401 -7.75 11.40 14.13
C GLU A 401 -7.01 10.22 13.52
N PHE A 402 -6.42 10.39 12.34
CA PHE A 402 -5.56 9.38 11.72
C PHE A 402 -4.40 8.97 12.63
N LEU A 403 -3.64 9.94 13.18
CA LEU A 403 -2.52 9.65 14.08
C LEU A 403 -2.96 8.95 15.37
N ARG A 404 -4.12 9.33 15.93
CA ARG A 404 -4.72 8.63 17.08
C ARG A 404 -5.08 7.18 16.73
N HIS A 405 -5.66 6.98 15.55
CA HIS A 405 -6.03 5.64 15.08
C HIS A 405 -4.79 4.76 14.85
N VAL A 406 -3.75 5.30 14.23
CA VAL A 406 -2.45 4.60 14.08
C VAL A 406 -1.93 4.14 15.45
N ASN A 407 -1.86 5.05 16.44
CA ASN A 407 -1.38 4.71 17.79
C ASN A 407 -2.28 3.72 18.56
N ALA A 408 -3.54 3.58 18.15
CA ALA A 408 -4.46 2.62 18.78
C ALA A 408 -4.39 1.22 18.16
N VAL A 409 -3.91 1.12 16.90
CA VAL A 409 -3.80 -0.14 16.15
C VAL A 409 -2.42 -0.77 16.32
N LEU A 410 -1.36 0.05 16.32
CA LEU A 410 0.02 -0.40 16.51
C LEU A 410 0.37 -0.54 17.99
#